data_cfc45c41243a67ed423bf2427cc45c1e
#
_entry.id   cfc45c41243a67ed423bf2427cc45c1e
#
_cell.length_a   1.000
_cell.length_b   1.000
_cell.length_c   1.000
_cell.angle_alpha   90.00
_cell.angle_beta   90.00
_cell.angle_gamma   90.00
#
_symmetry.space_group_name_H-M   'P 1'
#
loop_
_entity.id
_entity.type
_entity.pdbx_description
1 polymer ?
#
loop_
_entity_poly.entity_id
_entity_poly.type
_entity_poly.pdbx_seq_one_letter_code
_entity_poly.pdbx_strand_id
1 'polypeptide(L)'
;RDCLLSRGLGDVYKRQVNSVQRDYMAGEVSKDITKRFLLPADIVDAHEQGLIHFHDADYFAQHMHNCCLVNLEDMLQNGTVISETMIEKPHSFSTACNIATQAIAQIASSQYGGQSISLAHLAPFVQISREKFIKQVAEEFKATGIDAGEDKIKEVAELRVRDEIKRGVQMIQYQVITLMTTNGQAPFVTVFMYLDEVPEGQTREDLALVIEEVLKQRIQGVKNEKGVWITPAFPKLIYVLEEDNIREDSKYWNITQLAAKCTAKRMVPDYISEKIMKKLKVDKFGEGHCFPCMGCRSFLTPYNDPENDNKPKYYGRFNQGVVTLNLVDVACSSGKDMDKFWKILDERLELCKRALMCRHYRLKGTPSDVAPILWQNGALARLKKGETIDKLLYGGYSTISLGYAGLCECTYYMKGVTHTDPNGTEFALKLMTYLRDTCNRWAKETNIDFSLYGTPLESTTYKFAKNLQKRFGKIKGVTDKNYITNSYHVHVTENINAFDKLKFEAQFQELSPGGAISYVEVPDMNDNIPAVLSVMQFIYDNIMYAELNTKSDYCQVCGYTGQIQIITDDDGKLIWECPNCGNRNQDKMNVARRTCGYIGTQFWNQGRTQEIKDRVLHL
;
A
#
# COMPACT_ATOMS: atom_id res chain seq x y z
N ARG A 1 -5.99 -13.02 22.67
CA ARG A 1 -7.28 -12.95 21.91
C ARG A 1 -7.34 -11.72 21.01
N ASP A 2 -6.85 -10.55 21.44
CA ASP A 2 -6.93 -9.29 20.67
C ASP A 2 -5.96 -9.23 19.48
N CYS A 3 -4.85 -9.95 19.54
CA CYS A 3 -3.89 -10.07 18.43
C CYS A 3 -4.47 -10.79 17.20
N LEU A 4 -5.41 -11.69 17.41
CA LEU A 4 -6.13 -12.41 16.35
C LEU A 4 -7.07 -11.51 15.56
N LEU A 5 -7.58 -10.44 16.19
CA LEU A 5 -8.50 -9.48 15.58
C LEU A 5 -7.77 -8.42 14.74
N SER A 6 -6.45 -8.28 14.89
CA SER A 6 -5.66 -7.26 14.24
C SER A 6 -5.18 -7.57 12.82
N ARG A 7 -5.27 -8.84 12.40
CA ARG A 7 -4.80 -9.30 11.09
C ARG A 7 -5.90 -9.45 10.03
N GLY A 8 -6.84 -8.52 9.98
CA GLY A 8 -7.89 -8.58 8.95
C GLY A 8 -8.84 -9.77 9.12
N LEU A 9 -9.26 -10.02 10.32
CA LEU A 9 -10.01 -11.19 10.75
C LEU A 9 -11.53 -11.06 10.51
N GLY A 10 -11.91 -10.67 9.35
CA GLY A 10 -13.24 -10.95 8.87
C GLY A 10 -13.51 -12.44 8.62
N ASP A 11 -12.48 -13.24 8.50
CA ASP A 11 -12.63 -14.66 8.27
C ASP A 11 -12.45 -15.51 9.54
N VAL A 12 -13.44 -15.51 10.42
CA VAL A 12 -13.60 -16.58 11.43
C VAL A 12 -13.52 -17.96 10.75
N TYR A 13 -14.02 -18.04 9.53
CA TYR A 13 -13.95 -19.19 8.64
C TYR A 13 -12.51 -19.57 8.23
N LYS A 14 -11.66 -18.62 7.80
CA LYS A 14 -10.26 -18.91 7.44
C LYS A 14 -9.42 -19.39 8.61
N ARG A 15 -9.79 -19.03 9.86
CA ARG A 15 -9.11 -19.56 11.06
C ARG A 15 -9.30 -21.06 11.27
N GLN A 16 -10.32 -21.66 10.66
CA GLN A 16 -10.56 -23.10 10.72
C GLN A 16 -9.74 -23.85 9.66
N VAL A 17 -9.18 -23.13 8.68
CA VAL A 17 -8.35 -23.73 7.62
C VAL A 17 -6.99 -24.11 8.21
N ASN A 18 -6.59 -25.36 8.05
CA ASN A 18 -5.39 -25.92 8.66
C ASN A 18 -4.10 -25.13 8.36
N SER A 19 -3.94 -24.64 7.12
CA SER A 19 -2.77 -23.81 6.73
C SER A 19 -2.71 -22.49 7.49
N VAL A 20 -3.84 -21.83 7.68
CA VAL A 20 -3.93 -20.56 8.43
C VAL A 20 -3.67 -20.80 9.93
N GLN A 21 -4.17 -21.90 10.49
CA GLN A 21 -3.89 -22.26 11.89
C GLN A 21 -2.41 -22.52 12.11
N ARG A 22 -1.76 -23.23 11.17
CA ARG A 22 -0.33 -23.52 11.24
C ARG A 22 0.51 -22.24 11.16
N ASP A 23 0.20 -21.34 10.25
CA ASP A 23 0.89 -20.04 10.13
C ASP A 23 0.69 -19.20 11.40
N TYR A 24 -0.52 -19.17 11.93
CA TYR A 24 -0.80 -18.47 13.18
C TYR A 24 0.03 -19.00 14.35
N MET A 25 0.11 -20.33 14.52
CA MET A 25 0.93 -20.93 15.59
C MET A 25 2.42 -20.60 15.37
N ALA A 26 2.91 -20.68 14.13
CA ALA A 26 4.29 -20.30 13.81
C ALA A 26 4.56 -18.82 14.13
N GLY A 27 3.63 -17.94 13.80
CA GLY A 27 3.72 -16.51 14.11
C GLY A 27 3.75 -16.21 15.61
N GLU A 28 2.93 -16.90 16.42
CA GLU A 28 2.96 -16.71 17.89
C GLU A 28 4.26 -17.25 18.52
N VAL A 29 4.78 -18.37 18.04
CA VAL A 29 6.09 -18.88 18.47
C VAL A 29 7.20 -17.91 18.08
N SER A 30 7.20 -17.42 16.84
CA SER A 30 8.18 -16.43 16.37
C SER A 30 8.13 -15.13 17.18
N LYS A 31 6.95 -14.67 17.53
CA LYS A 31 6.74 -13.49 18.37
C LYS A 31 7.28 -13.69 19.80
N ASP A 32 7.07 -14.85 20.39
CA ASP A 32 7.62 -15.21 21.70
C ASP A 32 9.16 -15.25 21.67
N ILE A 33 9.76 -15.89 20.65
CA ILE A 33 11.21 -15.92 20.43
C ILE A 33 11.74 -14.48 20.29
N THR A 34 11.07 -13.66 19.49
CA THR A 34 11.45 -12.26 19.26
C THR A 34 11.52 -11.48 20.56
N LYS A 35 10.51 -11.59 21.42
CA LYS A 35 10.43 -10.86 22.68
C LYS A 35 11.40 -11.37 23.74
N ARG A 36 11.61 -12.69 23.82
CA ARG A 36 12.45 -13.28 24.86
C ARG A 36 13.94 -13.27 24.54
N PHE A 37 14.30 -13.39 23.26
CA PHE A 37 15.69 -13.69 22.90
C PHE A 37 16.31 -12.72 21.90
N LEU A 38 15.50 -12.03 21.07
CA LEU A 38 16.03 -11.26 19.95
C LEU A 38 16.00 -9.75 20.16
N LEU A 39 15.10 -9.24 20.99
CA LEU A 39 15.01 -7.82 21.30
C LEU A 39 15.51 -7.52 22.72
N PRO A 40 16.17 -6.37 22.94
CA PRO A 40 16.48 -5.87 24.27
C PRO A 40 15.23 -5.71 25.13
N ALA A 41 15.32 -6.02 26.42
CA ALA A 41 14.16 -6.03 27.33
C ALA A 41 13.44 -4.68 27.40
N ASP A 42 14.18 -3.57 27.41
CA ASP A 42 13.62 -2.22 27.44
C ASP A 42 12.84 -1.85 26.15
N ILE A 43 13.23 -2.39 25.00
CA ILE A 43 12.49 -2.24 23.73
C ILE A 43 11.20 -3.06 23.79
N VAL A 44 11.25 -4.28 24.36
CA VAL A 44 10.06 -5.11 24.56
C VAL A 44 9.08 -4.41 25.51
N ASP A 45 9.57 -3.88 26.63
CA ASP A 45 8.75 -3.15 27.60
C ASP A 45 8.12 -1.90 26.98
N ALA A 46 8.88 -1.12 26.21
CA ALA A 46 8.37 0.05 25.50
C ALA A 46 7.28 -0.33 24.48
N HIS A 47 7.44 -1.46 23.77
CA HIS A 47 6.43 -1.99 22.85
C HIS A 47 5.16 -2.44 23.57
N GLU A 48 5.29 -3.17 24.69
CA GLU A 48 4.13 -3.66 25.46
C GLU A 48 3.37 -2.51 26.14
N GLN A 49 4.08 -1.52 26.65
CA GLN A 49 3.48 -0.32 27.25
C GLN A 49 2.88 0.65 26.22
N GLY A 50 3.15 0.45 24.93
CA GLY A 50 2.63 1.31 23.85
C GLY A 50 3.32 2.64 23.73
N LEU A 51 4.57 2.77 24.20
CA LEU A 51 5.42 3.93 23.96
C LEU A 51 5.85 3.99 22.49
N ILE A 52 6.18 2.82 21.98
CA ILE A 52 6.52 2.55 20.58
C ILE A 52 5.77 1.28 20.10
N HIS A 53 5.74 1.07 18.79
CA HIS A 53 5.28 -0.20 18.24
C HIS A 53 6.34 -0.78 17.30
N PHE A 54 6.86 -1.95 17.67
CA PHE A 54 7.72 -2.76 16.82
C PHE A 54 6.81 -3.60 15.94
N HIS A 55 6.71 -3.23 14.64
CA HIS A 55 5.81 -3.90 13.70
C HIS A 55 6.26 -5.34 13.40
N ASP A 56 5.33 -6.22 13.07
CA ASP A 56 5.59 -7.56 12.52
C ASP A 56 6.64 -8.36 13.32
N ALA A 57 6.52 -8.36 14.65
CA ALA A 57 7.40 -9.10 15.54
C ALA A 57 7.32 -10.62 15.34
N ASP A 58 6.25 -11.10 14.74
CA ASP A 58 6.00 -12.48 14.36
C ASP A 58 6.79 -12.96 13.14
N TYR A 59 7.38 -12.06 12.37
CA TYR A 59 8.32 -12.38 11.28
C TYR A 59 9.78 -12.04 11.60
N PHE A 60 10.04 -11.38 12.72
CA PHE A 60 11.39 -10.90 13.07
C PHE A 60 12.38 -12.04 13.36
N ALA A 61 11.92 -13.20 13.77
CA ALA A 61 12.79 -14.37 13.97
C ALA A 61 13.43 -14.86 12.66
N GLN A 62 12.78 -14.65 11.51
CA GLN A 62 13.32 -14.92 10.19
C GLN A 62 14.12 -13.72 9.66
N HIS A 63 15.00 -13.98 8.67
CA HIS A 63 15.77 -12.94 7.97
C HIS A 63 14.93 -12.35 6.81
N MET A 64 13.78 -11.75 7.15
CA MET A 64 12.83 -11.18 6.18
C MET A 64 12.84 -9.66 6.24
N HIS A 65 12.72 -9.03 5.08
CA HIS A 65 12.50 -7.59 4.96
C HIS A 65 10.99 -7.29 4.89
N ASN A 66 10.64 -6.00 4.96
CA ASN A 66 9.25 -5.54 4.94
C ASN A 66 8.67 -5.54 3.51
N CYS A 67 8.69 -4.39 2.86
CA CYS A 67 8.07 -4.16 1.55
C CYS A 67 9.11 -4.01 0.44
N CYS A 68 8.71 -4.22 -0.82
CA CYS A 68 9.62 -4.04 -1.95
C CYS A 68 8.94 -3.51 -3.22
N LEU A 69 9.76 -2.95 -4.12
CA LEU A 69 9.42 -2.74 -5.53
C LEU A 69 10.08 -3.86 -6.35
N VAL A 70 9.25 -4.72 -6.92
CA VAL A 70 9.73 -5.88 -7.67
C VAL A 70 10.30 -5.44 -9.02
N ASN A 71 11.52 -5.85 -9.32
CA ASN A 71 12.11 -5.66 -10.65
C ASN A 71 11.59 -6.73 -11.63
N LEU A 72 10.31 -6.65 -11.94
CA LEU A 72 9.65 -7.59 -12.83
C LEU A 72 10.23 -7.50 -14.26
N GLU A 73 10.70 -6.32 -14.68
CA GLU A 73 11.38 -6.16 -15.96
C GLU A 73 12.61 -7.06 -16.06
N ASP A 74 13.50 -7.01 -15.06
CA ASP A 74 14.69 -7.86 -15.05
C ASP A 74 14.34 -9.35 -15.04
N MET A 75 13.36 -9.76 -14.23
CA MET A 75 12.91 -11.16 -14.15
C MET A 75 12.39 -11.67 -15.49
N LEU A 76 11.60 -10.86 -16.21
CA LEU A 76 10.99 -11.24 -17.48
C LEU A 76 11.95 -11.15 -18.67
N GLN A 77 12.84 -10.16 -18.70
CA GLN A 77 13.76 -9.97 -19.82
C GLN A 77 14.98 -10.91 -19.76
N ASN A 78 15.49 -11.16 -18.55
CA ASN A 78 16.71 -11.96 -18.33
C ASN A 78 16.44 -13.37 -17.79
N GLY A 79 15.15 -13.72 -17.62
CA GLY A 79 14.76 -14.96 -17.00
C GLY A 79 14.88 -14.95 -15.47
N THR A 80 14.24 -15.91 -14.83
CA THR A 80 14.23 -16.09 -13.38
C THR A 80 14.15 -17.57 -13.01
N VAL A 81 14.28 -17.90 -11.74
CA VAL A 81 14.07 -19.27 -11.25
C VAL A 81 12.95 -19.28 -10.23
N ILE A 82 11.96 -20.12 -10.44
CA ILE A 82 10.82 -20.33 -9.54
C ILE A 82 10.77 -21.79 -9.16
N SER A 83 10.86 -22.09 -7.87
CA SER A 83 10.85 -23.48 -7.35
C SER A 83 11.84 -24.39 -8.09
N GLU A 84 13.10 -23.95 -8.21
CA GLU A 84 14.21 -24.65 -8.88
C GLU A 84 14.04 -24.83 -10.40
N THR A 85 12.98 -24.27 -10.98
CA THR A 85 12.72 -24.35 -12.43
C THR A 85 13.14 -23.04 -13.10
N MET A 86 13.99 -23.14 -14.11
CA MET A 86 14.37 -22.00 -14.95
C MET A 86 13.18 -21.54 -15.78
N ILE A 87 12.89 -20.26 -15.70
CA ILE A 87 11.86 -19.58 -16.47
C ILE A 87 12.55 -18.61 -17.42
N GLU A 88 12.50 -18.92 -18.70
CA GLU A 88 13.06 -18.10 -19.75
C GLU A 88 12.18 -16.88 -20.07
N LYS A 89 12.70 -15.96 -20.88
CA LYS A 89 11.95 -14.79 -21.35
C LYS A 89 10.63 -15.20 -22.03
N PRO A 90 9.49 -14.62 -21.63
CA PRO A 90 8.20 -14.95 -22.22
C PRO A 90 8.12 -14.62 -23.71
N HIS A 91 7.40 -15.44 -24.48
CA HIS A 91 7.14 -15.24 -25.90
C HIS A 91 5.71 -14.76 -26.21
N SER A 92 5.00 -14.25 -25.17
CA SER A 92 3.69 -13.64 -25.33
C SER A 92 3.32 -12.84 -24.07
N PHE A 93 2.36 -11.93 -24.21
CA PHE A 93 1.82 -11.16 -23.09
C PHE A 93 1.14 -12.04 -22.04
N SER A 94 0.35 -13.03 -22.47
CA SER A 94 -0.33 -13.96 -21.54
C SER A 94 0.67 -14.79 -20.73
N THR A 95 1.76 -15.25 -21.37
CA THR A 95 2.83 -15.95 -20.66
C THR A 95 3.54 -15.04 -19.66
N ALA A 96 3.82 -13.78 -20.03
CA ALA A 96 4.41 -12.80 -19.11
C ALA A 96 3.50 -12.55 -17.90
N CYS A 97 2.19 -12.42 -18.09
CA CYS A 97 1.21 -12.28 -17.01
C CYS A 97 1.21 -13.50 -16.08
N ASN A 98 1.28 -14.70 -16.63
CA ASN A 98 1.32 -15.94 -15.83
C ASN A 98 2.59 -16.01 -14.97
N ILE A 99 3.75 -15.73 -15.56
CA ILE A 99 5.04 -15.73 -14.84
C ILE A 99 5.03 -14.65 -13.74
N ALA A 100 4.51 -13.44 -14.05
CA ALA A 100 4.37 -12.38 -13.06
C ALA A 100 3.57 -12.82 -11.83
N THR A 101 2.47 -13.53 -12.00
CA THR A 101 1.65 -14.01 -10.87
C THR A 101 2.36 -15.09 -10.04
N GLN A 102 3.12 -15.96 -10.68
CA GLN A 102 3.94 -16.95 -9.98
C GLN A 102 5.08 -16.28 -9.18
N ALA A 103 5.75 -15.28 -9.79
CA ALA A 103 6.76 -14.48 -9.10
C ALA A 103 6.16 -13.76 -7.89
N ILE A 104 4.99 -13.12 -8.02
CA ILE A 104 4.27 -12.46 -6.93
C ILE A 104 4.03 -13.42 -5.76
N ALA A 105 3.59 -14.65 -6.02
CA ALA A 105 3.33 -15.65 -4.98
C ALA A 105 4.61 -16.05 -4.22
N GLN A 106 5.70 -16.28 -4.95
CA GLN A 106 7.00 -16.65 -4.36
C GLN A 106 7.61 -15.50 -3.54
N ILE A 107 7.54 -14.28 -4.07
CA ILE A 107 8.03 -13.08 -3.37
C ILE A 107 7.23 -12.87 -2.08
N ALA A 108 5.90 -12.96 -2.14
CA ALA A 108 5.03 -12.82 -0.97
C ALA A 108 5.27 -13.90 0.10
N SER A 109 5.81 -15.06 -0.27
CA SER A 109 6.23 -16.10 0.67
C SER A 109 7.62 -15.86 1.28
N SER A 110 8.39 -14.91 0.75
CA SER A 110 9.77 -14.63 1.14
C SER A 110 9.96 -13.30 1.87
N GLN A 111 8.89 -12.52 2.05
CA GLN A 111 8.85 -11.25 2.80
C GLN A 111 7.56 -11.16 3.59
N TYR A 112 7.46 -10.20 4.53
CA TYR A 112 6.24 -10.05 5.33
C TYR A 112 5.37 -8.86 4.96
N GLY A 113 5.89 -7.88 4.22
CA GLY A 113 5.16 -6.70 3.77
C GLY A 113 4.61 -6.80 2.34
N GLY A 114 4.14 -5.68 1.83
CA GLY A 114 3.59 -5.57 0.48
C GLY A 114 4.65 -5.49 -0.61
N GLN A 115 4.27 -5.87 -1.81
CA GLN A 115 5.07 -5.75 -3.01
C GLN A 115 4.34 -4.92 -4.07
N SER A 116 5.08 -4.19 -4.89
CA SER A 116 4.50 -3.46 -6.01
C SER A 116 5.15 -3.87 -7.33
N ILE A 117 4.34 -4.01 -8.35
CA ILE A 117 4.73 -4.26 -9.73
C ILE A 117 4.24 -3.13 -10.63
N SER A 118 4.95 -2.88 -11.73
CA SER A 118 4.49 -1.96 -12.77
C SER A 118 3.94 -2.70 -13.99
N LEU A 119 2.83 -2.21 -14.54
CA LEU A 119 2.32 -2.69 -15.82
C LEU A 119 3.24 -2.32 -17.00
N ALA A 120 4.08 -1.30 -16.84
CA ALA A 120 5.10 -0.94 -17.84
C ALA A 120 6.08 -2.10 -18.11
N HIS A 121 6.34 -2.95 -17.12
CA HIS A 121 7.20 -4.12 -17.29
C HIS A 121 6.55 -5.26 -18.10
N LEU A 122 5.23 -5.27 -18.22
CA LEU A 122 4.46 -6.23 -19.01
C LEU A 122 4.15 -5.73 -20.42
N ALA A 123 4.04 -4.42 -20.61
CA ALA A 123 3.65 -3.79 -21.87
C ALA A 123 4.51 -4.20 -23.09
N PRO A 124 5.84 -4.36 -22.99
CA PRO A 124 6.66 -4.81 -24.13
C PRO A 124 6.27 -6.16 -24.71
N PHE A 125 5.67 -7.03 -23.90
CA PHE A 125 5.24 -8.36 -24.34
C PHE A 125 3.98 -8.35 -25.20
N VAL A 126 3.24 -7.24 -25.23
CA VAL A 126 2.10 -7.03 -26.14
C VAL A 126 2.61 -6.96 -27.59
N GLN A 127 3.73 -6.28 -27.83
CA GLN A 127 4.33 -6.23 -29.17
C GLN A 127 4.83 -7.60 -29.63
N ILE A 128 5.40 -8.38 -28.74
CA ILE A 128 5.82 -9.77 -29.04
C ILE A 128 4.61 -10.61 -29.46
N SER A 129 3.49 -10.49 -28.74
CA SER A 129 2.25 -11.16 -29.11
C SER A 129 1.70 -10.68 -30.46
N ARG A 130 1.76 -9.37 -30.73
CA ARG A 130 1.31 -8.78 -31.99
C ARG A 130 2.07 -9.36 -33.17
N GLU A 131 3.39 -9.40 -33.10
CA GLU A 131 4.24 -9.98 -34.15
C GLU A 131 3.95 -11.47 -34.39
N LYS A 132 3.74 -12.21 -33.31
CA LYS A 132 3.33 -13.61 -33.35
C LYS A 132 1.99 -13.79 -34.07
N PHE A 133 0.98 -12.98 -33.71
CA PHE A 133 -0.35 -13.08 -34.32
C PHE A 133 -0.37 -12.64 -35.77
N ILE A 134 0.43 -11.66 -36.19
CA ILE A 134 0.58 -11.28 -37.60
C ILE A 134 1.07 -12.50 -38.41
N LYS A 135 2.10 -13.19 -37.94
CA LYS A 135 2.62 -14.40 -38.60
C LYS A 135 1.56 -15.52 -38.66
N GLN A 136 0.90 -15.81 -37.54
CA GLN A 136 -0.13 -16.85 -37.47
C GLN A 136 -1.31 -16.57 -38.40
N VAL A 137 -1.81 -15.34 -38.44
CA VAL A 137 -2.94 -14.94 -39.30
C VAL A 137 -2.54 -15.03 -40.77
N ALA A 138 -1.33 -14.61 -41.14
CA ALA A 138 -0.83 -14.73 -42.50
C ALA A 138 -0.73 -16.21 -42.93
N GLU A 139 -0.20 -17.08 -42.09
CA GLU A 139 -0.12 -18.51 -42.34
C GLU A 139 -1.50 -19.19 -42.49
N GLU A 140 -2.47 -18.83 -41.62
CA GLU A 140 -3.85 -19.32 -41.68
C GLU A 140 -4.58 -18.89 -42.96
N PHE A 141 -4.46 -17.62 -43.36
CA PHE A 141 -5.05 -17.16 -44.62
C PHE A 141 -4.43 -17.86 -45.84
N LYS A 142 -3.13 -18.00 -45.85
CA LYS A 142 -2.43 -18.79 -46.91
C LYS A 142 -2.91 -20.24 -46.92
N ALA A 143 -3.03 -20.89 -45.78
CA ALA A 143 -3.44 -22.31 -45.67
C ALA A 143 -4.92 -22.50 -46.10
N THR A 144 -5.78 -21.50 -45.89
CA THR A 144 -7.18 -21.54 -46.29
C THR A 144 -7.46 -20.99 -47.69
N GLY A 145 -6.40 -20.59 -48.42
CA GLY A 145 -6.51 -20.05 -49.77
C GLY A 145 -7.13 -18.65 -49.87
N ILE A 146 -7.15 -17.92 -48.75
CA ILE A 146 -7.64 -16.54 -48.66
C ILE A 146 -6.48 -15.61 -49.02
N ASP A 147 -6.63 -14.84 -50.10
CA ASP A 147 -5.69 -13.76 -50.47
C ASP A 147 -6.07 -12.49 -49.72
N ALA A 148 -5.46 -12.29 -48.57
CA ALA A 148 -5.68 -11.13 -47.72
C ALA A 148 -4.46 -10.21 -47.77
N GLY A 149 -4.70 -8.92 -48.04
CA GLY A 149 -3.68 -7.87 -47.95
C GLY A 149 -3.13 -7.70 -46.50
N GLU A 150 -1.94 -7.09 -46.41
CA GLU A 150 -1.28 -6.85 -45.11
C GLU A 150 -2.15 -6.13 -44.09
N ASP A 151 -2.95 -5.18 -44.49
CA ASP A 151 -3.82 -4.40 -43.60
C ASP A 151 -4.88 -5.30 -42.95
N LYS A 152 -5.45 -6.26 -43.72
CA LYS A 152 -6.43 -7.19 -43.18
C LYS A 152 -5.81 -8.19 -42.20
N ILE A 153 -4.56 -8.63 -42.47
CA ILE A 153 -3.80 -9.46 -41.56
C ILE A 153 -3.54 -8.73 -40.24
N LYS A 154 -3.10 -7.45 -40.32
CA LYS A 154 -2.85 -6.62 -39.13
C LYS A 154 -4.14 -6.36 -38.33
N GLU A 155 -5.25 -6.07 -39.01
CA GLU A 155 -6.55 -5.89 -38.34
C GLU A 155 -6.97 -7.11 -37.54
N VAL A 156 -6.89 -8.29 -38.14
CA VAL A 156 -7.25 -9.56 -37.46
C VAL A 156 -6.27 -9.87 -36.32
N ALA A 157 -4.98 -9.62 -36.53
CA ALA A 157 -3.97 -9.80 -35.48
C ALA A 157 -4.23 -8.88 -34.27
N GLU A 158 -4.62 -7.61 -34.51
CA GLU A 158 -4.92 -6.66 -33.45
C GLU A 158 -6.16 -7.06 -32.61
N LEU A 159 -7.17 -7.66 -33.25
CA LEU A 159 -8.31 -8.23 -32.51
C LEU A 159 -7.86 -9.34 -31.56
N ARG A 160 -6.90 -10.18 -31.98
CA ARG A 160 -6.31 -11.24 -31.14
C ARG A 160 -5.46 -10.67 -30.00
N VAL A 161 -4.69 -9.61 -30.28
CA VAL A 161 -3.91 -8.90 -29.25
C VAL A 161 -4.83 -8.37 -28.15
N ARG A 162 -5.93 -7.73 -28.53
CA ARG A 162 -6.93 -7.23 -27.55
C ARG A 162 -7.56 -8.34 -26.71
N ASP A 163 -7.89 -9.48 -27.33
CA ASP A 163 -8.41 -10.64 -26.59
C ASP A 163 -7.33 -11.24 -25.66
N GLU A 164 -6.09 -11.30 -26.09
CA GLU A 164 -4.98 -11.75 -25.24
C GLU A 164 -4.73 -10.80 -24.05
N ILE A 165 -4.75 -9.47 -24.25
CA ILE A 165 -4.66 -8.49 -23.17
C ILE A 165 -5.78 -8.74 -22.15
N LYS A 166 -7.02 -8.91 -22.62
CA LYS A 166 -8.17 -9.20 -21.75
C LYS A 166 -7.97 -10.46 -20.92
N ARG A 167 -7.49 -11.56 -21.53
CA ARG A 167 -7.23 -12.83 -20.81
C ARG A 167 -6.05 -12.71 -19.84
N GLY A 168 -4.97 -12.02 -20.23
CA GLY A 168 -3.80 -11.82 -19.37
C GLY A 168 -4.13 -10.98 -18.14
N VAL A 169 -4.88 -9.90 -18.31
CA VAL A 169 -5.35 -9.05 -17.19
C VAL A 169 -6.28 -9.83 -16.28
N GLN A 170 -7.22 -10.61 -16.84
CA GLN A 170 -8.11 -11.46 -16.06
C GLN A 170 -7.33 -12.49 -15.24
N MET A 171 -6.29 -13.08 -15.82
CA MET A 171 -5.42 -14.04 -15.14
C MET A 171 -4.75 -13.40 -13.93
N ILE A 172 -4.14 -12.21 -14.08
CA ILE A 172 -3.52 -11.49 -12.96
C ILE A 172 -4.56 -11.24 -11.85
N GLN A 173 -5.73 -10.70 -12.21
CA GLN A 173 -6.77 -10.38 -11.23
C GLN A 173 -7.21 -11.61 -10.43
N TYR A 174 -7.54 -12.71 -11.11
CA TYR A 174 -8.04 -13.91 -10.42
C TYR A 174 -6.94 -14.67 -9.68
N GLN A 175 -5.74 -14.78 -10.24
CA GLN A 175 -4.65 -15.48 -9.56
C GLN A 175 -4.21 -14.75 -8.28
N VAL A 176 -4.08 -13.43 -8.29
CA VAL A 176 -3.73 -12.66 -7.09
C VAL A 176 -4.75 -12.88 -5.95
N ILE A 177 -6.03 -13.03 -6.27
CA ILE A 177 -7.09 -13.23 -5.27
C ILE A 177 -7.15 -14.68 -4.78
N THR A 178 -6.90 -15.63 -5.68
CA THR A 178 -7.05 -17.07 -5.40
C THR A 178 -5.77 -17.73 -4.90
N LEU A 179 -4.61 -17.12 -5.14
CA LEU A 179 -3.33 -17.61 -4.61
C LEU A 179 -3.29 -17.45 -3.10
N MET A 180 -2.89 -18.54 -2.44
CA MET A 180 -2.56 -18.53 -1.02
C MET A 180 -1.05 -18.72 -0.91
N THR A 181 -0.39 -17.76 -0.26
CA THR A 181 1.04 -17.84 0.04
C THR A 181 1.30 -18.86 1.14
N THR A 182 2.57 -19.21 1.35
CA THR A 182 2.98 -20.06 2.48
C THR A 182 2.63 -19.43 3.83
N ASN A 183 2.40 -18.12 3.86
CA ASN A 183 1.97 -17.35 5.05
C ASN A 183 0.43 -17.37 5.25
N GLY A 184 -0.28 -18.26 4.57
CA GLY A 184 -1.72 -18.47 4.77
C GLY A 184 -2.64 -17.32 4.35
N GLN A 185 -2.17 -16.37 3.55
CA GLN A 185 -2.94 -15.20 3.09
C GLN A 185 -2.70 -14.90 1.61
N ALA A 186 -3.61 -14.12 1.00
CA ALA A 186 -3.40 -13.64 -0.36
C ALA A 186 -2.19 -12.69 -0.42
N PRO A 187 -1.45 -12.63 -1.54
CA PRO A 187 -0.35 -11.70 -1.71
C PRO A 187 -0.81 -10.24 -1.56
N PHE A 188 -0.12 -9.47 -0.72
CA PHE A 188 -0.28 -8.01 -0.67
C PHE A 188 0.44 -7.38 -1.86
N VAL A 189 -0.27 -7.23 -2.98
CA VAL A 189 0.30 -6.70 -4.21
C VAL A 189 -0.38 -5.40 -4.64
N THR A 190 0.44 -4.44 -5.05
CA THR A 190 0.04 -3.18 -5.65
C THR A 190 0.45 -3.18 -7.11
N VAL A 191 -0.45 -2.77 -8.00
CA VAL A 191 -0.23 -2.62 -9.43
C VAL A 191 -0.16 -1.13 -9.75
N PHE A 192 0.95 -0.72 -10.33
CA PHE A 192 1.26 0.64 -10.72
C PHE A 192 0.92 0.87 -12.18
N MET A 193 0.18 1.92 -12.47
CA MET A 193 -0.33 2.30 -13.78
C MET A 193 0.15 3.72 -14.11
N TYR A 194 1.28 3.81 -14.81
CA TYR A 194 1.95 5.06 -15.13
C TYR A 194 2.39 5.06 -16.60
N LEU A 195 1.81 5.94 -17.41
CA LEU A 195 2.04 5.98 -18.86
C LEU A 195 3.44 6.52 -19.20
N ASP A 196 3.89 7.58 -18.53
CA ASP A 196 5.21 8.20 -18.75
C ASP A 196 6.38 7.35 -18.21
N GLU A 197 6.09 6.18 -17.63
CA GLU A 197 7.14 5.19 -17.25
C GLU A 197 7.82 4.57 -18.48
N VAL A 198 7.16 4.61 -19.63
CA VAL A 198 7.72 4.18 -20.92
C VAL A 198 7.76 5.34 -21.92
N PRO A 199 8.76 5.39 -22.81
CA PRO A 199 8.84 6.42 -23.84
C PRO A 199 7.61 6.45 -24.74
N GLU A 200 7.34 7.58 -25.37
CA GLU A 200 6.32 7.66 -26.41
C GLU A 200 6.56 6.65 -27.52
N GLY A 201 5.48 6.08 -28.06
CA GLY A 201 5.52 5.08 -29.10
C GLY A 201 4.57 3.90 -28.84
N GLN A 202 4.75 2.82 -29.58
CA GLN A 202 3.86 1.66 -29.54
C GLN A 202 3.75 1.04 -28.13
N THR A 203 4.84 0.96 -27.36
CA THR A 203 4.82 0.39 -26.01
C THR A 203 3.93 1.22 -25.06
N ARG A 204 3.91 2.56 -25.17
CA ARG A 204 3.02 3.42 -24.37
C ARG A 204 1.56 3.21 -24.77
N GLU A 205 1.27 3.08 -26.06
CA GLU A 205 -0.09 2.77 -26.54
C GLU A 205 -0.56 1.39 -26.02
N ASP A 206 0.32 0.41 -26.06
CA ASP A 206 0.05 -0.94 -25.53
C ASP A 206 -0.15 -0.92 -24.00
N LEU A 207 0.64 -0.13 -23.27
CA LEU A 207 0.46 0.09 -21.84
C LEU A 207 -0.90 0.74 -21.57
N ALA A 208 -1.31 1.71 -22.36
CA ALA A 208 -2.62 2.36 -22.24
C ALA A 208 -3.77 1.35 -22.43
N LEU A 209 -3.67 0.43 -23.39
CA LEU A 209 -4.64 -0.65 -23.57
C LEU A 209 -4.69 -1.61 -22.37
N VAL A 210 -3.54 -1.95 -21.79
CA VAL A 210 -3.48 -2.81 -20.61
C VAL A 210 -4.11 -2.12 -19.41
N ILE A 211 -3.81 -0.84 -19.16
CA ILE A 211 -4.40 -0.03 -18.09
C ILE A 211 -5.92 0.05 -18.25
N GLU A 212 -6.39 0.36 -19.47
CA GLU A 212 -7.82 0.43 -19.77
C GLU A 212 -8.53 -0.89 -19.42
N GLU A 213 -7.94 -2.03 -19.79
CA GLU A 213 -8.52 -3.34 -19.50
C GLU A 213 -8.50 -3.68 -18.01
N VAL A 214 -7.44 -3.32 -17.28
CA VAL A 214 -7.37 -3.47 -15.81
C VAL A 214 -8.51 -2.70 -15.14
N LEU A 215 -8.76 -1.46 -15.55
CA LEU A 215 -9.84 -0.64 -15.00
C LEU A 215 -11.23 -1.21 -15.34
N LYS A 216 -11.45 -1.66 -16.59
CA LYS A 216 -12.71 -2.29 -17.01
C LYS A 216 -13.04 -3.53 -16.17
N GLN A 217 -12.07 -4.41 -15.98
CA GLN A 217 -12.26 -5.61 -15.18
C GLN A 217 -12.43 -5.31 -13.70
N ARG A 218 -11.75 -4.28 -13.17
CA ARG A 218 -11.97 -3.84 -11.80
C ARG A 218 -13.36 -3.24 -11.60
N ILE A 219 -13.89 -2.48 -12.55
CA ILE A 219 -15.28 -1.98 -12.52
C ILE A 219 -16.26 -3.14 -12.43
N GLN A 220 -16.04 -4.21 -13.20
CA GLN A 220 -16.84 -5.43 -13.11
C GLN A 220 -16.74 -6.07 -11.72
N GLY A 221 -15.54 -6.14 -11.15
CA GLY A 221 -15.24 -6.81 -9.88
C GLY A 221 -15.06 -8.31 -10.05
N VAL A 222 -15.22 -9.04 -8.94
CA VAL A 222 -15.13 -10.51 -8.92
C VAL A 222 -16.38 -11.11 -8.30
N LYS A 223 -16.77 -12.30 -8.72
CA LYS A 223 -17.87 -13.02 -8.08
C LYS A 223 -17.39 -13.74 -6.83
N ASN A 224 -18.11 -13.53 -5.73
CA ASN A 224 -17.95 -14.35 -4.55
C ASN A 224 -18.58 -15.75 -4.73
N GLU A 225 -18.48 -16.60 -3.73
CA GLU A 225 -19.03 -17.96 -3.71
C GLU A 225 -20.55 -18.03 -3.95
N LYS A 226 -21.27 -16.92 -3.71
CA LYS A 226 -22.73 -16.80 -3.92
C LYS A 226 -23.08 -16.17 -5.26
N GLY A 227 -22.09 -15.97 -6.14
CA GLY A 227 -22.29 -15.39 -7.47
C GLY A 227 -22.51 -13.87 -7.51
N VAL A 228 -22.31 -13.17 -6.40
CA VAL A 228 -22.45 -11.71 -6.29
C VAL A 228 -21.13 -11.04 -6.70
N TRP A 229 -21.23 -10.00 -7.52
CA TRP A 229 -20.08 -9.18 -7.91
C TRP A 229 -19.67 -8.25 -6.79
N ILE A 230 -18.47 -8.45 -6.24
CA ILE A 230 -17.93 -7.69 -5.13
C ILE A 230 -16.64 -6.97 -5.52
N THR A 231 -16.23 -6.01 -4.69
CA THR A 231 -14.92 -5.34 -4.78
C THR A 231 -13.85 -6.24 -4.18
N PRO A 232 -12.84 -6.70 -4.95
CA PRO A 232 -11.72 -7.45 -4.40
C PRO A 232 -10.79 -6.53 -3.61
N ALA A 233 -10.21 -7.03 -2.52
CA ALA A 233 -9.23 -6.30 -1.73
C ALA A 233 -7.91 -6.09 -2.51
N PHE A 234 -7.51 -7.07 -3.33
CA PHE A 234 -6.27 -7.08 -4.11
C PHE A 234 -6.52 -7.43 -5.57
N PRO A 235 -5.57 -7.06 -6.45
CA PRO A 235 -4.46 -6.14 -6.24
C PRO A 235 -4.95 -4.72 -5.93
N LYS A 236 -4.21 -3.99 -5.10
CA LYS A 236 -4.38 -2.54 -4.98
C LYS A 236 -3.97 -1.90 -6.31
N LEU A 237 -4.71 -0.91 -6.77
CA LEU A 237 -4.41 -0.19 -8.01
C LEU A 237 -4.00 1.24 -7.70
N ILE A 238 -2.92 1.69 -8.33
CA ILE A 238 -2.47 3.08 -8.28
C ILE A 238 -2.41 3.62 -9.71
N TYR A 239 -3.11 4.71 -9.97
CA TYR A 239 -3.13 5.41 -11.25
C TYR A 239 -2.43 6.76 -11.10
N VAL A 240 -1.42 7.00 -11.93
CA VAL A 240 -0.70 8.27 -11.94
C VAL A 240 -1.47 9.28 -12.77
N LEU A 241 -1.72 10.43 -12.16
CA LEU A 241 -2.27 11.61 -12.83
C LEU A 241 -1.12 12.38 -13.48
N GLU A 242 -1.18 12.50 -14.79
CA GLU A 242 -0.15 13.05 -15.67
C GLU A 242 -0.73 14.20 -16.50
N GLU A 243 0.12 15.04 -17.07
CA GLU A 243 -0.34 16.11 -17.96
C GLU A 243 -1.12 15.56 -19.16
N ASP A 244 -0.70 14.40 -19.69
CA ASP A 244 -1.31 13.72 -20.84
C ASP A 244 -2.67 13.09 -20.56
N ASN A 245 -3.10 12.99 -19.30
CA ASN A 245 -4.32 12.27 -18.95
C ASN A 245 -5.30 13.04 -18.06
N ILE A 246 -4.90 14.19 -17.48
CA ILE A 246 -5.71 14.88 -16.47
C ILE A 246 -6.63 15.97 -17.04
N ARG A 247 -6.43 16.40 -18.27
CA ARG A 247 -7.24 17.43 -18.94
C ARG A 247 -8.18 16.79 -19.97
N GLU A 248 -9.32 17.42 -20.21
CA GLU A 248 -10.32 16.92 -21.16
C GLU A 248 -9.81 16.82 -22.61
N ASP A 249 -8.87 17.66 -22.98
CA ASP A 249 -8.20 17.68 -24.31
C ASP A 249 -6.96 16.80 -24.38
N SER A 250 -6.57 16.15 -23.28
CA SER A 250 -5.39 15.30 -23.25
C SER A 250 -5.61 13.95 -23.93
N LYS A 251 -4.54 13.38 -24.44
CA LYS A 251 -4.54 12.15 -25.26
C LYS A 251 -5.19 10.96 -24.55
N TYR A 252 -4.98 10.82 -23.25
CA TYR A 252 -5.44 9.68 -22.44
C TYR A 252 -6.55 10.04 -21.45
N TRP A 253 -7.26 11.15 -21.69
CA TRP A 253 -8.38 11.59 -20.85
C TRP A 253 -9.45 10.50 -20.65
N ASN A 254 -9.74 9.71 -21.68
CA ASN A 254 -10.68 8.60 -21.63
C ASN A 254 -10.31 7.57 -20.57
N ILE A 255 -9.01 7.33 -20.33
CA ILE A 255 -8.54 6.40 -19.28
C ILE A 255 -8.80 7.02 -17.90
N THR A 256 -8.56 8.31 -17.73
CA THR A 256 -8.85 9.03 -16.47
C THR A 256 -10.35 9.03 -16.15
N GLN A 257 -11.22 9.23 -17.16
CA GLN A 257 -12.67 9.08 -16.98
C GLN A 257 -13.04 7.65 -16.54
N LEU A 258 -12.40 6.64 -17.09
CA LEU A 258 -12.60 5.25 -16.71
C LEU A 258 -12.10 4.98 -15.29
N ALA A 259 -10.95 5.55 -14.90
CA ALA A 259 -10.42 5.49 -13.54
C ALA A 259 -11.40 6.13 -12.53
N ALA A 260 -11.99 7.28 -12.86
CA ALA A 260 -13.01 7.94 -12.03
C ALA A 260 -14.24 7.05 -11.82
N LYS A 261 -14.76 6.41 -12.89
CA LYS A 261 -15.87 5.44 -12.80
C LYS A 261 -15.49 4.23 -11.93
N CYS A 262 -14.25 3.75 -12.07
CA CYS A 262 -13.74 2.66 -11.25
C CYS A 262 -13.70 3.03 -9.76
N THR A 263 -13.17 4.21 -9.44
CA THR A 263 -13.13 4.73 -8.06
C THR A 263 -14.54 4.89 -7.48
N ALA A 264 -15.46 5.49 -8.21
CA ALA A 264 -16.85 5.65 -7.77
C ALA A 264 -17.48 4.31 -7.37
N LYS A 265 -17.24 3.25 -8.16
CA LYS A 265 -17.86 1.94 -7.96
C LYS A 265 -17.09 1.01 -7.05
N ARG A 266 -15.73 1.11 -7.01
CA ARG A 266 -14.85 0.09 -6.40
C ARG A 266 -13.80 0.65 -5.43
N MET A 267 -13.81 1.94 -5.12
CA MET A 267 -12.83 2.62 -4.25
C MET A 267 -11.38 2.59 -4.74
N VAL A 268 -11.14 2.13 -5.94
CA VAL A 268 -9.81 2.11 -6.60
C VAL A 268 -9.95 2.60 -8.03
N PRO A 269 -8.87 3.11 -8.64
CA PRO A 269 -7.50 3.23 -8.13
C PRO A 269 -7.32 4.36 -7.12
N ASP A 270 -6.17 4.33 -6.41
CA ASP A 270 -5.63 5.49 -5.72
C ASP A 270 -4.86 6.34 -6.73
N TYR A 271 -4.59 7.60 -6.35
CA TYR A 271 -4.01 8.57 -7.27
C TYR A 271 -2.68 9.12 -6.77
N ILE A 272 -1.66 9.08 -7.61
CA ILE A 272 -0.40 9.79 -7.44
C ILE A 272 -0.36 10.95 -8.43
N SER A 273 -0.04 12.16 -7.97
CA SER A 273 0.27 13.29 -8.82
C SER A 273 1.71 13.22 -9.29
N GLU A 274 1.93 13.02 -10.58
CA GLU A 274 3.26 13.09 -11.18
C GLU A 274 3.92 14.45 -10.90
N LYS A 275 3.18 15.53 -11.13
CA LYS A 275 3.62 16.92 -10.94
C LYS A 275 4.17 17.16 -9.52
N ILE A 276 3.41 16.77 -8.50
CA ILE A 276 3.81 16.97 -7.10
C ILE A 276 4.89 15.98 -6.70
N MET A 277 4.81 14.73 -7.15
CA MET A 277 5.81 13.73 -6.82
C MET A 277 7.18 14.08 -7.38
N LYS A 278 7.27 14.49 -8.64
CA LYS A 278 8.53 14.97 -9.26
C LYS A 278 9.11 16.20 -8.52
N LYS A 279 8.27 17.03 -7.91
CA LYS A 279 8.71 18.15 -7.06
C LYS A 279 9.28 17.69 -5.72
N LEU A 280 8.71 16.65 -5.10
CA LEU A 280 9.10 16.19 -3.76
C LEU A 280 10.18 15.10 -3.77
N LYS A 281 10.21 14.27 -4.81
CA LYS A 281 11.14 13.15 -4.94
C LYS A 281 12.29 13.53 -5.88
N VAL A 282 13.17 14.39 -5.38
CA VAL A 282 14.32 14.92 -6.11
C VAL A 282 15.58 14.15 -5.72
N ASP A 283 16.35 13.72 -6.70
CA ASP A 283 17.59 13.00 -6.50
C ASP A 283 18.80 13.94 -6.22
N LYS A 284 19.96 13.35 -6.01
CA LYS A 284 21.20 14.10 -5.73
C LYS A 284 21.67 15.00 -6.89
N PHE A 285 21.12 14.84 -8.09
CA PHE A 285 21.42 15.66 -9.27
C PHE A 285 20.39 16.75 -9.52
N GLY A 286 19.34 16.81 -8.69
CA GLY A 286 18.26 17.79 -8.83
C GLY A 286 17.14 17.35 -9.77
N GLU A 287 17.13 16.09 -10.21
CA GLU A 287 16.07 15.54 -11.06
C GLU A 287 14.92 14.99 -10.22
N GLY A 288 13.70 15.32 -10.64
CA GLY A 288 12.47 14.86 -10.00
C GLY A 288 11.96 13.55 -10.61
N HIS A 289 11.47 12.66 -9.76
CA HIS A 289 11.08 11.31 -10.17
C HIS A 289 9.66 10.95 -9.70
N CYS A 290 8.99 10.10 -10.50
CA CYS A 290 7.71 9.48 -10.13
C CYS A 290 7.85 7.96 -10.19
N PHE A 291 7.51 7.30 -9.08
CA PHE A 291 7.64 5.85 -8.91
C PHE A 291 6.62 5.35 -7.88
N PRO A 292 6.29 4.03 -7.85
CA PRO A 292 5.27 3.52 -6.94
C PRO A 292 5.71 3.51 -5.48
N CYS A 293 4.72 3.50 -4.58
CA CYS A 293 4.95 3.06 -3.22
C CYS A 293 5.10 1.53 -3.16
N MET A 294 5.78 1.06 -2.13
CA MET A 294 5.81 -0.35 -1.76
C MET A 294 4.57 -0.68 -0.93
N GLY A 295 3.77 -1.64 -1.39
CA GLY A 295 2.53 -2.00 -0.71
C GLY A 295 1.52 -0.85 -0.65
N CYS A 296 1.16 -0.36 0.56
CA CYS A 296 0.08 0.62 0.68
C CYS A 296 0.53 2.08 0.52
N ARG A 297 1.61 2.50 1.18
CA ARG A 297 2.06 3.90 1.20
C ARG A 297 3.54 4.11 1.53
N SER A 298 4.34 3.07 1.65
CA SER A 298 5.77 3.19 1.93
C SER A 298 6.52 3.59 0.67
N PHE A 299 7.23 4.71 0.70
CA PHE A 299 8.03 5.17 -0.42
C PHE A 299 9.51 5.02 -0.12
N LEU A 300 10.26 4.60 -1.15
CA LEU A 300 11.70 4.71 -1.17
C LEU A 300 12.11 6.18 -1.31
N THR A 301 13.32 6.50 -0.88
CA THR A 301 13.98 7.75 -1.24
C THR A 301 14.59 7.63 -2.64
N PRO A 302 14.75 8.73 -3.38
CA PRO A 302 15.46 8.71 -4.66
C PRO A 302 16.86 8.14 -4.48
N TYR A 303 17.27 7.27 -5.41
CA TYR A 303 18.58 6.60 -5.37
C TYR A 303 19.11 6.47 -6.80
N ASN A 304 20.37 6.86 -6.97
CA ASN A 304 21.09 6.71 -8.22
C ASN A 304 22.15 5.60 -8.04
N ASP A 305 22.03 4.56 -8.86
CA ASP A 305 22.83 3.35 -8.75
C ASP A 305 24.29 3.58 -9.20
N PRO A 306 25.28 3.55 -8.29
CA PRO A 306 26.68 3.77 -8.65
C PRO A 306 27.26 2.67 -9.58
N GLU A 307 26.69 1.47 -9.50
CA GLU A 307 27.09 0.33 -10.35
C GLU A 307 26.49 0.41 -11.76
N ASN A 308 25.54 1.34 -12.02
CA ASN A 308 24.89 1.54 -13.31
C ASN A 308 24.90 3.03 -13.71
N ASP A 309 26.07 3.61 -13.86
CA ASP A 309 26.32 5.00 -14.34
C ASP A 309 25.51 6.06 -13.59
N ASN A 310 25.23 5.85 -12.30
CA ASN A 310 24.36 6.69 -11.47
C ASN A 310 22.93 6.90 -12.03
N LYS A 311 22.43 5.97 -12.81
CA LYS A 311 21.02 6.02 -13.26
C LYS A 311 20.07 5.86 -12.08
N PRO A 312 18.92 6.53 -12.11
CA PRO A 312 17.88 6.34 -11.10
C PRO A 312 17.45 4.88 -11.00
N LYS A 313 17.32 4.36 -9.79
CA LYS A 313 16.87 2.99 -9.55
C LYS A 313 15.76 2.97 -8.50
N TYR A 314 14.63 2.38 -8.84
CA TYR A 314 13.48 2.19 -7.96
C TYR A 314 13.16 0.72 -7.77
N TYR A 315 12.97 -0.01 -8.87
CA TYR A 315 12.68 -1.44 -8.83
C TYR A 315 13.93 -2.24 -8.42
N GLY A 316 13.68 -3.32 -7.71
CA GLY A 316 14.75 -4.11 -7.07
C GLY A 316 15.21 -3.56 -5.74
N ARG A 317 14.47 -2.58 -5.16
CA ARG A 317 14.77 -1.97 -3.85
C ARG A 317 13.69 -2.31 -2.82
N PHE A 318 13.99 -2.14 -1.54
CA PHE A 318 13.13 -2.62 -0.46
C PHE A 318 13.24 -1.77 0.81
N ASN A 319 12.30 -1.98 1.74
CA ASN A 319 12.31 -1.42 3.09
C ASN A 319 12.69 -2.50 4.10
N GLN A 320 13.64 -2.22 4.99
CA GLN A 320 14.14 -3.17 5.98
C GLN A 320 13.16 -3.43 7.13
N GLY A 321 12.31 -2.45 7.46
CA GLY A 321 11.32 -2.57 8.52
C GLY A 321 10.88 -1.24 9.10
N VAL A 322 9.92 -1.30 10.02
CA VAL A 322 9.23 -0.15 10.60
C VAL A 322 9.15 -0.25 12.12
N VAL A 323 9.33 0.88 12.80
CA VAL A 323 8.97 1.08 14.21
C VAL A 323 8.18 2.38 14.31
N THR A 324 7.05 2.38 15.02
CA THR A 324 6.18 3.55 15.14
C THR A 324 6.23 4.16 16.53
N LEU A 325 6.43 5.47 16.59
CA LEU A 325 6.40 6.29 17.79
C LEU A 325 4.96 6.71 18.13
N ASN A 326 4.58 6.61 19.41
CA ASN A 326 3.31 7.11 19.93
C ASN A 326 3.49 8.56 20.42
N LEU A 327 3.10 9.53 19.60
CA LEU A 327 3.21 10.96 19.95
C LEU A 327 2.29 11.37 21.09
N VAL A 328 1.14 10.70 21.24
CA VAL A 328 0.19 10.97 22.33
C VAL A 328 0.79 10.57 23.68
N ASP A 329 1.56 9.46 23.73
CA ASP A 329 2.28 9.05 24.92
C ASP A 329 3.32 10.10 25.35
N VAL A 330 4.09 10.63 24.38
CA VAL A 330 5.07 11.70 24.64
C VAL A 330 4.38 12.91 25.25
N ALA A 331 3.27 13.35 24.65
CA ALA A 331 2.50 14.49 25.11
C ALA A 331 1.95 14.27 26.53
N CYS A 332 1.23 13.19 26.78
CA CYS A 332 0.65 12.88 28.08
C CYS A 332 1.72 12.72 29.18
N SER A 333 2.85 12.10 28.87
CA SER A 333 3.97 11.93 29.80
C SER A 333 4.65 13.25 30.18
N SER A 334 4.58 14.28 29.33
CA SER A 334 5.14 15.60 29.61
C SER A 334 4.32 16.42 30.61
N GLY A 335 3.04 16.08 30.79
CA GLY A 335 2.13 16.86 31.66
C GLY A 335 1.91 18.29 31.15
N LYS A 336 1.97 18.54 29.85
CA LYS A 336 1.88 19.85 29.16
C LYS A 336 3.11 20.74 29.32
N ASP A 337 4.17 20.28 29.96
CA ASP A 337 5.43 20.98 30.02
C ASP A 337 6.20 20.82 28.69
N MET A 338 6.51 21.93 28.04
CA MET A 338 7.10 21.92 26.70
C MET A 338 8.56 21.45 26.71
N ASP A 339 9.35 21.84 27.72
CA ASP A 339 10.75 21.40 27.80
C ASP A 339 10.83 19.90 28.10
N LYS A 340 9.98 19.43 28.99
CA LYS A 340 9.81 18.02 29.30
C LYS A 340 9.33 17.22 28.09
N PHE A 341 8.44 17.80 27.27
CA PHE A 341 7.98 17.17 26.03
C PHE A 341 9.14 16.84 25.09
N TRP A 342 9.98 17.83 24.78
CA TRP A 342 11.12 17.61 23.88
C TRP A 342 12.12 16.60 24.43
N LYS A 343 12.41 16.65 25.75
CA LYS A 343 13.27 15.68 26.41
C LYS A 343 12.74 14.26 26.31
N ILE A 344 11.44 14.05 26.60
CA ILE A 344 10.80 12.72 26.49
C ILE A 344 10.78 12.27 25.04
N LEU A 345 10.53 13.18 24.09
CA LEU A 345 10.57 12.86 22.66
C LEU A 345 11.95 12.29 22.27
N ASP A 346 13.04 12.91 22.70
CA ASP A 346 14.39 12.42 22.43
C ASP A 346 14.65 11.04 23.04
N GLU A 347 14.19 10.80 24.26
CA GLU A 347 14.27 9.49 24.90
C GLU A 347 13.51 8.42 24.11
N ARG A 348 12.31 8.74 23.60
CA ARG A 348 11.49 7.82 22.77
C ARG A 348 12.11 7.61 21.39
N LEU A 349 12.70 8.64 20.79
CA LEU A 349 13.40 8.55 19.51
C LEU A 349 14.63 7.63 19.61
N GLU A 350 15.37 7.69 20.72
CA GLU A 350 16.50 6.77 20.96
C GLU A 350 16.01 5.32 21.05
N LEU A 351 14.90 5.05 21.73
CA LEU A 351 14.28 3.72 21.73
C LEU A 351 13.89 3.27 20.32
N CYS A 352 13.29 4.16 19.51
CA CYS A 352 12.94 3.86 18.12
C CYS A 352 14.20 3.57 17.27
N LYS A 353 15.26 4.38 17.40
CA LYS A 353 16.53 4.17 16.69
C LYS A 353 17.09 2.78 16.99
N ARG A 354 17.21 2.43 18.27
CA ARG A 354 17.72 1.13 18.71
C ARG A 354 16.85 -0.02 18.22
N ALA A 355 15.54 0.12 18.25
CA ALA A 355 14.60 -0.88 17.75
C ALA A 355 14.72 -1.06 16.22
N LEU A 356 14.90 0.02 15.46
CA LEU A 356 15.16 -0.02 14.02
C LEU A 356 16.53 -0.65 13.72
N MET A 357 17.55 -0.34 14.51
CA MET A 357 18.87 -0.97 14.39
C MET A 357 18.81 -2.49 14.66
N CYS A 358 17.93 -2.97 15.55
CA CYS A 358 17.71 -4.41 15.71
C CYS A 358 17.24 -5.06 14.40
N ARG A 359 16.33 -4.39 13.65
CA ARG A 359 15.90 -4.87 12.33
C ARG A 359 17.03 -4.89 11.32
N HIS A 360 17.81 -3.83 11.26
CA HIS A 360 18.97 -3.74 10.38
C HIS A 360 19.98 -4.86 10.67
N TYR A 361 20.35 -5.05 11.95
CA TYR A 361 21.28 -6.11 12.34
C TYR A 361 20.73 -7.52 12.10
N ARG A 362 19.41 -7.70 12.13
CA ARG A 362 18.79 -8.99 11.81
C ARG A 362 18.97 -9.37 10.33
N LEU A 363 19.02 -8.39 9.44
CA LEU A 363 19.25 -8.59 8.00
C LEU A 363 20.74 -8.67 7.65
N LYS A 364 21.62 -8.02 8.42
CA LYS A 364 23.05 -8.00 8.18
C LYS A 364 23.64 -9.41 8.27
N GLY A 365 24.49 -9.77 7.31
CA GLY A 365 25.10 -11.10 7.20
C GLY A 365 24.17 -12.18 6.62
N THR A 366 22.95 -11.82 6.19
CA THR A 366 22.03 -12.78 5.56
C THR A 366 22.57 -13.24 4.21
N PRO A 367 22.77 -14.55 3.99
CA PRO A 367 23.18 -15.06 2.69
C PRO A 367 22.04 -15.02 1.68
N SER A 368 22.36 -14.81 0.41
CA SER A 368 21.40 -14.76 -0.69
C SER A 368 20.57 -16.05 -0.84
N ASP A 369 21.06 -17.15 -0.30
CA ASP A 369 20.38 -18.46 -0.33
C ASP A 369 19.10 -18.54 0.53
N VAL A 370 18.91 -17.58 1.45
CA VAL A 370 17.73 -17.54 2.33
C VAL A 370 16.44 -17.30 1.53
N ALA A 371 16.53 -16.50 0.46
CA ALA A 371 15.42 -16.22 -0.45
C ALA A 371 15.94 -16.02 -1.88
N PRO A 372 16.25 -17.11 -2.63
CA PRO A 372 16.87 -17.01 -3.95
C PRO A 372 16.06 -16.15 -4.93
N ILE A 373 14.72 -16.24 -4.91
CA ILE A 373 13.85 -15.42 -5.77
C ILE A 373 14.10 -13.93 -5.61
N LEU A 374 14.39 -13.48 -4.38
CA LEU A 374 14.65 -12.08 -4.07
C LEU A 374 16.07 -11.67 -4.44
N TRP A 375 17.05 -12.46 -4.00
CA TRP A 375 18.43 -12.01 -3.95
C TRP A 375 19.30 -12.50 -5.11
N GLN A 376 18.95 -13.66 -5.73
CA GLN A 376 19.73 -14.28 -6.80
C GLN A 376 19.03 -14.21 -8.16
N ASN A 377 17.68 -14.19 -8.20
CA ASN A 377 16.90 -14.44 -9.42
C ASN A 377 16.15 -13.22 -9.95
N GLY A 378 16.57 -12.02 -9.56
CA GLY A 378 16.19 -10.78 -10.23
C GLY A 378 15.06 -9.98 -9.60
N ALA A 379 14.29 -10.53 -8.62
CA ALA A 379 13.21 -9.76 -8.01
C ALA A 379 13.72 -8.49 -7.30
N LEU A 380 14.84 -8.59 -6.58
CA LEU A 380 15.52 -7.46 -5.95
C LEU A 380 16.98 -7.33 -6.39
N ALA A 381 17.68 -8.43 -6.58
CA ALA A 381 19.07 -8.44 -6.98
C ALA A 381 19.45 -9.70 -7.75
N ARG A 382 20.68 -9.74 -8.28
CA ARG A 382 21.30 -10.92 -8.89
C ARG A 382 22.64 -11.21 -8.21
N LEU A 383 22.59 -11.43 -6.89
CA LEU A 383 23.75 -11.84 -6.10
C LEU A 383 24.16 -13.27 -6.43
N LYS A 384 25.44 -13.56 -6.23
CA LYS A 384 25.92 -14.94 -6.33
C LYS A 384 25.41 -15.77 -5.14
N LYS A 385 25.34 -17.08 -5.33
CA LYS A 385 25.02 -18.01 -4.26
C LYS A 385 26.03 -17.87 -3.10
N GLY A 386 25.53 -17.78 -1.88
CA GLY A 386 26.34 -17.56 -0.66
C GLY A 386 26.83 -16.12 -0.45
N GLU A 387 26.63 -15.20 -1.38
CA GLU A 387 26.92 -13.78 -1.19
C GLU A 387 25.95 -13.18 -0.17
N THR A 388 26.43 -12.31 0.74
CA THR A 388 25.55 -11.65 1.70
C THR A 388 24.85 -10.45 1.07
N ILE A 389 23.67 -10.11 1.61
CA ILE A 389 22.88 -8.94 1.15
C ILE A 389 23.40 -7.61 1.71
N ASP A 390 24.50 -7.60 2.43
CA ASP A 390 24.97 -6.45 3.21
C ASP A 390 25.12 -5.17 2.38
N LYS A 391 25.65 -5.28 1.15
CA LYS A 391 25.77 -4.13 0.25
C LYS A 391 24.44 -3.45 -0.10
N LEU A 392 23.32 -4.17 0.03
CA LEU A 392 21.96 -3.68 -0.24
C LEU A 392 21.31 -2.99 0.98
N LEU A 393 21.97 -3.02 2.14
CA LEU A 393 21.46 -2.44 3.39
C LEU A 393 21.90 -1.00 3.63
N TYR A 394 22.88 -0.51 2.87
CA TYR A 394 23.55 0.79 3.06
C TYR A 394 23.45 1.69 1.83
N GLY A 395 23.88 2.93 2.00
CA GLY A 395 24.05 3.90 0.90
C GLY A 395 22.75 4.32 0.20
N GLY A 396 21.60 4.09 0.81
CA GLY A 396 20.30 4.44 0.23
C GLY A 396 19.71 3.38 -0.70
N TYR A 397 20.36 2.22 -0.89
CA TYR A 397 19.77 1.14 -1.69
C TYR A 397 18.45 0.64 -1.10
N SER A 398 18.38 0.47 0.21
CA SER A 398 17.16 0.18 0.96
C SER A 398 16.89 1.25 2.00
N THR A 399 15.65 1.37 2.44
CA THR A 399 15.22 2.31 3.48
C THR A 399 14.88 1.58 4.78
N ILE A 400 14.88 2.30 5.89
CA ILE A 400 14.33 1.86 7.16
C ILE A 400 13.46 2.97 7.74
N SER A 401 12.29 2.65 8.31
CA SER A 401 11.26 3.67 8.52
C SER A 401 10.94 3.92 9.98
N LEU A 402 11.05 5.19 10.39
CA LEU A 402 10.47 5.71 11.62
C LEU A 402 9.02 6.12 11.34
N GLY A 403 8.06 5.39 11.91
CA GLY A 403 6.65 5.75 11.88
C GLY A 403 6.23 6.63 13.05
N TYR A 404 5.07 7.26 12.94
CA TYR A 404 4.47 8.06 14.02
C TYR A 404 2.94 7.96 13.99
N ALA A 405 2.31 8.22 15.16
CA ALA A 405 0.87 8.15 15.34
C ALA A 405 0.37 9.23 16.29
N GLY A 406 -0.86 9.71 16.06
CA GLY A 406 -1.56 10.59 16.99
C GLY A 406 -1.09 12.03 17.00
N LEU A 407 -0.71 12.59 15.84
CA LEU A 407 -0.28 13.99 15.75
C LEU A 407 -1.41 14.96 16.17
N CYS A 408 -2.66 14.66 15.83
CA CYS A 408 -3.82 15.45 16.20
C CYS A 408 -3.98 15.52 17.72
N GLU A 409 -4.07 14.38 18.39
CA GLU A 409 -4.26 14.29 19.85
C GLU A 409 -3.05 14.82 20.62
N CYS A 410 -1.83 14.60 20.12
CA CYS A 410 -0.60 15.16 20.67
C CYS A 410 -0.66 16.69 20.66
N THR A 411 -1.02 17.29 19.53
CA THR A 411 -1.15 18.74 19.37
C THR A 411 -2.25 19.27 20.29
N TYR A 412 -3.41 18.62 20.31
CA TYR A 412 -4.53 19.04 21.15
C TYR A 412 -4.17 19.01 22.65
N TYR A 413 -3.47 17.97 23.11
CA TYR A 413 -3.03 17.91 24.51
C TYR A 413 -2.06 19.03 24.87
N MET A 414 -1.08 19.31 24.01
CA MET A 414 -0.03 20.30 24.27
C MET A 414 -0.48 21.74 24.08
N LYS A 415 -1.36 22.02 23.10
CA LYS A 415 -1.73 23.38 22.67
C LYS A 415 -3.18 23.77 22.99
N GLY A 416 -4.04 22.79 23.35
CA GLY A 416 -5.48 23.01 23.57
C GLY A 416 -6.31 23.14 22.30
N VAL A 417 -5.69 23.04 21.12
CA VAL A 417 -6.31 23.09 19.79
C VAL A 417 -5.78 21.97 18.91
N THR A 418 -6.53 21.54 17.91
CA THR A 418 -6.09 20.53 16.95
C THR A 418 -5.00 21.07 16.02
N HIS A 419 -4.32 20.20 15.30
CA HIS A 419 -3.26 20.60 14.36
C HIS A 419 -3.81 21.32 13.10
N THR A 420 -5.12 21.34 12.91
CA THR A 420 -5.81 22.11 11.86
C THR A 420 -6.03 23.59 12.24
N ASP A 421 -5.99 23.92 13.52
CA ASP A 421 -5.95 25.31 13.98
C ASP A 421 -4.56 25.92 13.72
N PRO A 422 -4.44 27.20 13.30
CA PRO A 422 -3.15 27.83 13.00
C PRO A 422 -2.10 27.70 14.10
N ASN A 423 -2.49 27.85 15.38
CA ASN A 423 -1.57 27.68 16.52
C ASN A 423 -1.14 26.22 16.71
N GLY A 424 -2.03 25.27 16.41
CA GLY A 424 -1.74 23.84 16.41
C GLY A 424 -0.87 23.44 15.21
N THR A 425 -1.14 24.01 14.04
CA THR A 425 -0.37 23.75 12.81
C THR A 425 1.11 24.10 12.98
N GLU A 426 1.43 25.25 13.57
CA GLU A 426 2.80 25.67 13.82
C GLU A 426 3.56 24.63 14.67
N PHE A 427 2.94 24.19 15.77
CA PHE A 427 3.53 23.16 16.64
C PHE A 427 3.68 21.83 15.91
N ALA A 428 2.66 21.39 15.18
CA ALA A 428 2.68 20.14 14.44
C ALA A 428 3.77 20.12 13.36
N LEU A 429 3.91 21.18 12.58
CA LEU A 429 4.97 21.31 11.56
C LEU A 429 6.36 21.33 12.18
N LYS A 430 6.56 22.03 13.30
CA LYS A 430 7.82 22.02 14.05
C LYS A 430 8.17 20.61 14.52
N LEU A 431 7.21 19.89 15.09
CA LEU A 431 7.39 18.52 15.54
C LEU A 431 7.76 17.59 14.37
N MET A 432 7.01 17.66 13.27
CA MET A 432 7.26 16.83 12.10
C MET A 432 8.61 17.11 11.44
N THR A 433 9.00 18.38 11.36
CA THR A 433 10.33 18.78 10.88
C THR A 433 11.42 18.19 11.77
N TYR A 434 11.25 18.25 13.09
CA TYR A 434 12.20 17.66 14.04
C TYR A 434 12.36 16.15 13.85
N LEU A 435 11.25 15.42 13.64
CA LEU A 435 11.28 13.98 13.38
C LEU A 435 12.01 13.66 12.07
N ARG A 436 11.70 14.38 10.99
CA ARG A 436 12.36 14.22 9.68
C ARG A 436 13.86 14.50 9.79
N ASP A 437 14.26 15.60 10.42
CA ASP A 437 15.66 16.00 10.56
C ASP A 437 16.43 15.02 11.45
N THR A 438 15.75 14.39 12.41
CA THR A 438 16.33 13.30 13.22
C THR A 438 16.61 12.07 12.35
N CYS A 439 15.70 11.67 11.47
CA CYS A 439 15.95 10.60 10.51
C CYS A 439 17.14 10.93 9.59
N ASN A 440 17.19 12.16 9.08
CA ASN A 440 18.30 12.63 8.23
C ASN A 440 19.66 12.59 8.97
N ARG A 441 19.68 12.96 10.25
CA ARG A 441 20.88 12.86 11.09
C ARG A 441 21.32 11.41 11.27
N TRP A 442 20.39 10.51 11.60
CA TRP A 442 20.70 9.08 11.73
C TRP A 442 21.24 8.48 10.43
N ALA A 443 20.66 8.87 9.29
CA ALA A 443 21.13 8.41 7.98
C ALA A 443 22.58 8.83 7.71
N LYS A 444 22.94 10.07 8.04
CA LYS A 444 24.33 10.56 7.91
C LYS A 444 25.31 9.83 8.84
N GLU A 445 24.88 9.56 10.09
CA GLU A 445 25.71 8.87 11.09
C GLU A 445 26.00 7.41 10.75
N THR A 446 25.04 6.73 10.11
CA THR A 446 25.07 5.26 9.96
C THR A 446 25.23 4.77 8.52
N ASN A 447 25.09 5.66 7.54
CA ASN A 447 24.96 5.32 6.11
C ASN A 447 23.77 4.38 5.81
N ILE A 448 22.77 4.35 6.71
CA ILE A 448 21.49 3.63 6.54
C ILE A 448 20.41 4.66 6.26
N ASP A 449 19.59 4.46 5.26
CA ASP A 449 18.59 5.43 4.85
C ASP A 449 17.33 5.40 5.75
N PHE A 450 17.43 6.08 6.89
CA PHE A 450 16.31 6.31 7.78
C PHE A 450 15.33 7.31 7.16
N SER A 451 14.04 6.98 7.16
CA SER A 451 13.04 7.82 6.54
C SER A 451 11.79 7.95 7.41
N LEU A 452 11.27 9.16 7.55
CA LEU A 452 10.04 9.42 8.31
C LEU A 452 8.83 8.93 7.52
N TYR A 453 7.97 8.17 8.17
CA TYR A 453 6.88 7.41 7.55
C TYR A 453 5.53 7.65 8.25
N GLY A 454 4.55 8.12 7.49
CA GLY A 454 3.16 8.15 7.92
C GLY A 454 2.58 6.74 7.97
N THR A 455 2.91 5.99 9.01
CA THR A 455 2.68 4.55 9.13
C THR A 455 1.21 4.17 8.98
N PRO A 456 0.85 3.11 8.23
CA PRO A 456 -0.46 2.49 8.32
C PRO A 456 -0.60 1.80 9.68
N LEU A 457 -1.58 2.24 10.45
CA LEU A 457 -1.81 1.77 11.80
C LEU A 457 -3.14 1.00 11.86
N GLU A 458 -3.15 -0.26 11.47
CA GLU A 458 -4.37 -1.07 11.44
C GLU A 458 -4.94 -1.29 12.84
N SER A 459 -4.33 -2.18 13.61
CA SER A 459 -4.72 -2.44 15.00
C SER A 459 -3.92 -1.64 16.02
N THR A 460 -2.83 -1.04 15.61
CA THR A 460 -1.92 -0.29 16.49
C THR A 460 -2.59 0.94 17.08
N THR A 461 -3.51 1.59 16.35
CA THR A 461 -4.30 2.72 16.89
C THR A 461 -5.14 2.29 18.10
N TYR A 462 -5.76 1.11 18.05
CA TYR A 462 -6.51 0.54 19.15
C TYR A 462 -5.59 0.12 20.32
N LYS A 463 -4.46 -0.54 20.02
CA LYS A 463 -3.45 -0.90 21.03
C LYS A 463 -2.95 0.33 21.78
N PHE A 464 -2.58 1.38 21.05
CA PHE A 464 -2.12 2.64 21.63
C PHE A 464 -3.20 3.30 22.49
N ALA A 465 -4.43 3.41 21.98
CA ALA A 465 -5.54 3.96 22.75
C ALA A 465 -5.77 3.22 24.07
N LYS A 466 -5.76 1.89 24.07
CA LYS A 466 -5.91 1.07 25.29
C LYS A 466 -4.78 1.29 26.29
N ASN A 467 -3.53 1.34 25.82
CA ASN A 467 -2.39 1.59 26.70
C ASN A 467 -2.41 3.01 27.28
N LEU A 468 -2.78 4.01 26.47
CA LEU A 468 -2.94 5.40 26.93
C LEU A 468 -4.03 5.50 28.01
N GLN A 469 -5.19 4.88 27.81
CA GLN A 469 -6.27 4.86 28.80
C GLN A 469 -5.84 4.18 30.10
N LYS A 470 -5.07 3.08 30.02
CA LYS A 470 -4.53 2.39 31.20
C LYS A 470 -3.55 3.25 31.99
N ARG A 471 -2.72 4.03 31.32
CA ARG A 471 -1.65 4.84 31.94
C ARG A 471 -2.11 6.21 32.40
N PHE A 472 -2.98 6.88 31.66
CA PHE A 472 -3.36 8.27 31.88
C PHE A 472 -4.86 8.49 32.14
N GLY A 473 -5.67 7.41 32.08
CA GLY A 473 -7.12 7.52 32.14
C GLY A 473 -7.73 8.08 30.85
N LYS A 474 -9.01 8.42 30.90
CA LYS A 474 -9.74 9.04 29.78
C LYS A 474 -9.62 10.55 29.85
N ILE A 475 -8.88 11.13 28.94
CA ILE A 475 -8.72 12.57 28.75
C ILE A 475 -9.53 12.97 27.51
N LYS A 476 -10.53 13.87 27.69
CA LYS A 476 -11.43 14.29 26.62
C LYS A 476 -10.66 14.85 25.42
N GLY A 477 -10.96 14.33 24.23
CA GLY A 477 -10.32 14.72 22.97
C GLY A 477 -8.90 14.20 22.78
N VAL A 478 -8.38 13.37 23.72
CA VAL A 478 -7.01 12.82 23.65
C VAL A 478 -7.00 11.29 23.78
N THR A 479 -7.55 10.76 24.89
CA THR A 479 -7.51 9.32 25.18
C THR A 479 -8.90 8.74 25.44
N ASP A 480 -9.97 9.48 25.23
CA ASP A 480 -11.35 9.08 25.50
C ASP A 480 -11.96 8.16 24.43
N LYS A 481 -11.36 8.09 23.25
CA LYS A 481 -11.75 7.20 22.15
C LYS A 481 -11.02 5.83 22.26
N ASN A 482 -11.56 4.80 21.60
CA ASN A 482 -10.90 3.50 21.51
C ASN A 482 -9.88 3.43 20.36
N TYR A 483 -9.53 4.55 19.76
CA TYR A 483 -8.51 4.72 18.74
C TYR A 483 -7.81 6.07 18.92
N ILE A 484 -6.65 6.24 18.30
CA ILE A 484 -5.99 7.52 18.09
C ILE A 484 -5.88 7.77 16.58
N THR A 485 -5.69 9.03 16.19
CA THR A 485 -5.57 9.40 14.78
C THR A 485 -4.34 8.76 14.15
N ASN A 486 -4.51 8.24 12.94
CA ASN A 486 -3.45 7.67 12.17
C ASN A 486 -2.51 8.77 11.66
N SER A 487 -1.20 8.64 11.96
CA SER A 487 -0.15 9.56 11.52
C SER A 487 -0.54 11.06 11.65
N TYR A 488 -0.54 11.80 10.54
CA TYR A 488 -0.81 13.24 10.46
C TYR A 488 -2.25 13.61 10.08
N HIS A 489 -3.11 12.62 9.85
CA HIS A 489 -4.45 12.89 9.31
C HIS A 489 -5.26 13.86 10.17
N VAL A 490 -6.11 14.63 9.52
CA VAL A 490 -7.20 15.37 10.18
C VAL A 490 -8.06 14.36 10.93
N HIS A 491 -8.49 14.70 12.15
CA HIS A 491 -9.31 13.80 12.96
C HIS A 491 -10.61 13.45 12.23
N VAL A 492 -10.99 12.16 12.26
CA VAL A 492 -12.12 11.64 11.46
C VAL A 492 -13.47 12.29 11.75
N THR A 493 -13.62 12.96 12.90
CA THR A 493 -14.83 13.68 13.30
C THR A 493 -14.81 15.16 12.92
N GLU A 494 -13.71 15.65 12.37
CA GLU A 494 -13.58 17.07 12.04
C GLU A 494 -14.33 17.39 10.74
N ASN A 495 -15.23 18.37 10.80
CA ASN A 495 -15.98 18.82 9.64
C ASN A 495 -15.11 19.73 8.76
N ILE A 496 -14.52 19.16 7.76
CA ILE A 496 -13.66 19.83 6.77
C ILE A 496 -14.01 19.31 5.37
N ASN A 497 -14.03 20.19 4.37
CA ASN A 497 -14.26 19.72 3.00
C ASN A 497 -13.03 19.04 2.41
N ALA A 498 -13.23 18.27 1.34
CA ALA A 498 -12.18 17.46 0.69
C ALA A 498 -10.97 18.30 0.24
N PHE A 499 -11.21 19.46 -0.33
CA PHE A 499 -10.16 20.30 -0.90
C PHE A 499 -9.28 20.92 0.20
N ASP A 500 -9.90 21.47 1.24
CA ASP A 500 -9.18 22.04 2.38
C ASP A 500 -8.41 20.95 3.15
N LYS A 501 -9.00 19.76 3.33
CA LYS A 501 -8.34 18.61 3.94
C LYS A 501 -7.09 18.19 3.16
N LEU A 502 -7.22 17.98 1.85
CA LEU A 502 -6.09 17.57 1.01
C LEU A 502 -5.00 18.63 0.97
N LYS A 503 -5.37 19.91 0.86
CA LYS A 503 -4.41 21.01 0.89
C LYS A 503 -3.68 21.10 2.24
N PHE A 504 -4.40 20.92 3.33
CA PHE A 504 -3.83 20.91 4.69
C PHE A 504 -2.85 19.74 4.86
N GLU A 505 -3.26 18.52 4.48
CA GLU A 505 -2.45 17.32 4.66
C GLU A 505 -1.23 17.24 3.72
N ALA A 506 -1.24 17.95 2.58
CA ALA A 506 -0.13 17.97 1.61
C ALA A 506 1.21 18.37 2.25
N GLN A 507 1.24 19.34 3.15
CA GLN A 507 2.44 19.79 3.85
C GLN A 507 3.06 18.70 4.75
N PHE A 508 2.25 17.78 5.27
CA PHE A 508 2.73 16.65 6.08
C PHE A 508 3.25 15.49 5.22
N GLN A 509 2.73 15.33 4.00
CA GLN A 509 3.30 14.39 3.03
C GLN A 509 4.71 14.79 2.62
N GLU A 510 4.97 16.08 2.42
CA GLU A 510 6.30 16.61 2.15
C GLU A 510 7.29 16.31 3.30
N LEU A 511 6.82 16.37 4.55
CA LEU A 511 7.63 16.07 5.74
C LEU A 511 7.78 14.57 6.02
N SER A 512 7.08 13.71 5.30
CA SER A 512 7.09 12.25 5.48
C SER A 512 7.62 11.52 4.22
N PRO A 513 8.90 11.70 3.86
CA PRO A 513 9.47 11.17 2.62
C PRO A 513 9.47 9.64 2.55
N GLY A 514 9.44 8.94 3.68
CA GLY A 514 9.34 7.48 3.76
C GLY A 514 7.97 6.92 3.43
N GLY A 515 6.99 7.79 3.23
CA GLY A 515 5.67 7.44 2.76
C GLY A 515 4.54 8.10 3.51
N ALA A 516 3.49 8.39 2.77
CA ALA A 516 2.26 9.00 3.26
C ALA A 516 1.15 8.76 2.24
N ILE A 517 -0.09 8.81 2.69
CA ILE A 517 -1.28 8.83 1.85
C ILE A 517 -2.35 9.66 2.56
N SER A 518 -3.11 10.43 1.81
CA SER A 518 -4.28 11.13 2.32
C SER A 518 -5.56 10.52 1.74
N TYR A 519 -6.67 10.68 2.43
CA TYR A 519 -7.95 10.17 1.95
C TYR A 519 -9.07 11.18 2.17
N VAL A 520 -10.11 11.07 1.36
CA VAL A 520 -11.36 11.78 1.54
C VAL A 520 -12.51 10.79 1.63
N GLU A 521 -13.35 10.93 2.66
CA GLU A 521 -14.59 10.18 2.78
C GLU A 521 -15.66 10.83 1.91
N VAL A 522 -16.20 10.07 0.99
CA VAL A 522 -17.23 10.55 0.05
C VAL A 522 -18.48 9.65 0.11
N PRO A 523 -19.66 10.17 -0.24
CA PRO A 523 -20.86 9.38 -0.35
C PRO A 523 -20.79 8.38 -1.52
N ASP A 524 -21.87 7.75 -1.88
CA ASP A 524 -21.97 7.03 -3.16
C ASP A 524 -21.80 8.02 -4.31
N MET A 525 -20.78 7.77 -5.16
CA MET A 525 -20.39 8.66 -6.25
C MET A 525 -20.74 8.10 -7.65
N ASN A 526 -21.47 6.99 -7.73
CA ASN A 526 -21.74 6.35 -9.01
C ASN A 526 -22.47 7.28 -10.01
N ASP A 527 -23.33 8.16 -9.51
CA ASP A 527 -24.10 9.10 -10.32
C ASP A 527 -23.44 10.50 -10.42
N ASN A 528 -22.25 10.69 -9.82
CA ASN A 528 -21.57 11.99 -9.82
C ASN A 528 -20.07 11.87 -10.18
N ILE A 529 -19.80 11.31 -11.34
CA ILE A 529 -18.42 11.19 -11.86
C ILE A 529 -17.71 12.54 -12.03
N PRO A 530 -18.39 13.65 -12.43
CA PRO A 530 -17.73 14.96 -12.50
C PRO A 530 -17.13 15.42 -11.17
N ALA A 531 -17.77 15.13 -10.03
CA ALA A 531 -17.19 15.47 -8.72
C ALA A 531 -15.93 14.65 -8.43
N VAL A 532 -15.90 13.36 -8.80
CA VAL A 532 -14.69 12.53 -8.69
C VAL A 532 -13.56 13.12 -9.51
N LEU A 533 -13.82 13.48 -10.77
CA LEU A 533 -12.84 14.11 -11.67
C LEU A 533 -12.32 15.45 -11.11
N SER A 534 -13.19 16.26 -10.49
CA SER A 534 -12.77 17.51 -9.84
C SER A 534 -11.81 17.26 -8.66
N VAL A 535 -12.05 16.22 -7.86
CA VAL A 535 -11.12 15.83 -6.79
C VAL A 535 -9.81 15.31 -7.37
N MET A 536 -9.85 14.52 -8.44
CA MET A 536 -8.63 14.03 -9.11
C MET A 536 -7.80 15.20 -9.67
N GLN A 537 -8.43 16.20 -10.31
CA GLN A 537 -7.72 17.41 -10.76
C GLN A 537 -7.07 18.15 -9.57
N PHE A 538 -7.78 18.26 -8.46
CA PHE A 538 -7.23 18.89 -7.25
C PHE A 538 -6.04 18.11 -6.67
N ILE A 539 -6.10 16.76 -6.68
CA ILE A 539 -4.98 15.90 -6.26
C ILE A 539 -3.77 16.18 -7.15
N TYR A 540 -3.96 16.19 -8.49
CA TYR A 540 -2.87 16.46 -9.43
C TYR A 540 -2.15 17.78 -9.14
N ASP A 541 -2.89 18.83 -8.77
CA ASP A 541 -2.34 20.15 -8.55
C ASP A 541 -1.74 20.38 -7.16
N ASN A 542 -2.17 19.64 -6.13
CA ASN A 542 -1.92 20.04 -4.74
C ASN A 542 -1.29 18.99 -3.84
N ILE A 543 -1.45 17.68 -4.08
CA ILE A 543 -1.01 16.64 -3.15
C ILE A 543 -0.40 15.46 -3.88
N MET A 544 0.65 14.88 -3.31
CA MET A 544 1.40 13.80 -3.95
C MET A 544 0.59 12.51 -4.09
N TYR A 545 -0.12 12.09 -3.06
CA TYR A 545 -0.78 10.79 -3.03
C TYR A 545 -2.07 10.82 -2.20
N ALA A 546 -3.19 10.47 -2.84
CA ALA A 546 -4.49 10.45 -2.19
C ALA A 546 -5.42 9.35 -2.72
N GLU A 547 -6.42 9.00 -1.90
CA GLU A 547 -7.48 8.03 -2.20
C GLU A 547 -8.86 8.59 -1.88
N LEU A 548 -9.90 8.08 -2.57
CA LEU A 548 -11.29 8.38 -2.30
C LEU A 548 -11.99 7.16 -1.68
N ASN A 549 -12.60 7.35 -0.52
CA ASN A 549 -13.33 6.31 0.21
C ASN A 549 -14.81 6.40 -0.11
N THR A 550 -15.24 5.76 -1.19
CA THR A 550 -16.65 5.64 -1.56
C THR A 550 -17.35 4.53 -0.76
N LYS A 551 -18.66 4.37 -0.93
CA LYS A 551 -19.44 3.34 -0.26
C LYS A 551 -19.99 2.36 -1.31
N SER A 552 -19.65 1.08 -1.17
CA SER A 552 -20.03 0.01 -2.11
C SER A 552 -20.37 -1.30 -1.40
N ASP A 553 -21.11 -1.20 -0.29
CA ASP A 553 -21.53 -2.40 0.46
C ASP A 553 -22.74 -3.07 -0.21
N TYR A 554 -22.93 -4.35 0.10
CA TYR A 554 -24.04 -5.15 -0.40
C TYR A 554 -24.63 -6.03 0.69
N CYS A 555 -25.95 -6.02 0.83
CA CYS A 555 -26.70 -6.93 1.68
C CYS A 555 -27.26 -8.09 0.87
N GLN A 556 -26.85 -9.31 1.18
CA GLN A 556 -27.30 -10.52 0.46
C GLN A 556 -28.74 -10.94 0.79
N VAL A 557 -29.34 -10.39 1.85
CA VAL A 557 -30.71 -10.72 2.26
C VAL A 557 -31.73 -9.97 1.42
N CYS A 558 -31.49 -8.67 1.17
CA CYS A 558 -32.47 -7.82 0.49
C CYS A 558 -31.96 -7.19 -0.81
N GLY A 559 -30.71 -7.45 -1.21
CA GLY A 559 -30.11 -6.87 -2.41
C GLY A 559 -29.70 -5.39 -2.28
N TYR A 560 -29.77 -4.80 -1.07
CA TYR A 560 -29.38 -3.41 -0.86
C TYR A 560 -27.92 -3.17 -1.27
N THR A 561 -27.70 -2.13 -2.03
CA THR A 561 -26.38 -1.62 -2.42
C THR A 561 -26.24 -0.20 -1.88
N GLY A 562 -25.12 0.11 -1.21
CA GLY A 562 -24.88 1.42 -0.60
C GLY A 562 -24.05 1.29 0.66
N GLN A 563 -24.36 2.05 1.70
CA GLN A 563 -23.63 2.02 2.97
C GLN A 563 -24.38 1.19 4.02
N ILE A 564 -23.82 0.06 4.44
CA ILE A 564 -24.26 -0.67 5.64
C ILE A 564 -23.81 0.10 6.86
N GLN A 565 -24.71 0.28 7.82
CA GLN A 565 -24.53 1.14 8.99
C GLN A 565 -23.87 0.40 10.16
N ILE A 566 -23.19 1.17 11.03
CA ILE A 566 -22.69 0.69 12.31
C ILE A 566 -23.61 1.24 13.40
N ILE A 567 -24.28 0.34 14.13
CA ILE A 567 -25.15 0.68 15.24
C ILE A 567 -24.55 0.17 16.56
N THR A 568 -25.11 0.61 17.67
CA THR A 568 -24.77 0.09 19.01
C THR A 568 -25.88 -0.88 19.42
N ASP A 569 -25.54 -2.11 19.81
CA ASP A 569 -26.48 -3.08 20.34
C ASP A 569 -26.84 -2.82 21.80
N ASP A 570 -27.72 -3.64 22.34
CA ASP A 570 -28.21 -3.50 23.74
C ASP A 570 -27.11 -3.71 24.78
N ASP A 571 -26.03 -4.41 24.44
CA ASP A 571 -24.85 -4.63 25.27
C ASP A 571 -23.78 -3.52 25.12
N GLY A 572 -24.05 -2.47 24.35
CA GLY A 572 -23.15 -1.37 24.08
C GLY A 572 -22.02 -1.70 23.07
N LYS A 573 -22.12 -2.81 22.35
CA LYS A 573 -21.17 -3.24 21.34
C LYS A 573 -21.53 -2.67 19.98
N LEU A 574 -20.53 -2.26 19.22
CA LEU A 574 -20.72 -1.82 17.82
C LEU A 574 -20.92 -3.04 16.91
N ILE A 575 -22.02 -3.05 16.18
CA ILE A 575 -22.40 -4.08 15.21
C ILE A 575 -22.82 -3.47 13.87
N TRP A 576 -22.80 -4.28 12.82
CA TRP A 576 -23.20 -3.87 11.48
C TRP A 576 -24.65 -4.25 11.20
N GLU A 577 -25.42 -3.32 10.60
CA GLU A 577 -26.82 -3.51 10.28
C GLU A 577 -27.16 -2.95 8.90
N CYS A 578 -27.90 -3.72 8.11
CA CYS A 578 -28.42 -3.25 6.83
C CYS A 578 -29.54 -2.22 7.06
N PRO A 579 -29.44 -1.00 6.54
CA PRO A 579 -30.46 0.03 6.76
C PRO A 579 -31.80 -0.27 6.09
N ASN A 580 -31.82 -1.18 5.09
CA ASN A 580 -33.04 -1.52 4.36
C ASN A 580 -33.84 -2.66 5.00
N CYS A 581 -33.20 -3.69 5.53
CA CYS A 581 -33.90 -4.88 6.05
C CYS A 581 -33.55 -5.25 7.49
N GLY A 582 -32.70 -4.49 8.17
CA GLY A 582 -32.27 -4.77 9.54
C GLY A 582 -31.39 -6.02 9.69
N ASN A 583 -30.89 -6.60 8.60
CA ASN A 583 -30.00 -7.76 8.68
C ASN A 583 -28.75 -7.41 9.48
N ARG A 584 -28.42 -8.24 10.49
CA ARG A 584 -27.23 -8.13 11.37
C ARG A 584 -26.26 -9.30 11.18
N ASN A 585 -26.62 -10.28 10.34
CA ASN A 585 -25.75 -11.42 10.07
C ASN A 585 -24.63 -11.02 9.13
N GLN A 586 -23.40 -10.96 9.67
CA GLN A 586 -22.19 -10.55 8.94
C GLN A 586 -21.87 -11.49 7.77
N ASP A 587 -22.19 -12.78 7.85
CA ASP A 587 -22.00 -13.74 6.75
C ASP A 587 -22.91 -13.48 5.53
N LYS A 588 -23.93 -12.63 5.71
CA LYS A 588 -24.86 -12.20 4.67
C LYS A 588 -24.69 -10.74 4.27
N MET A 589 -23.52 -10.18 4.53
CA MET A 589 -23.14 -8.83 4.16
C MET A 589 -21.77 -8.82 3.50
N ASN A 590 -21.60 -7.99 2.48
CA ASN A 590 -20.30 -7.64 1.92
C ASN A 590 -20.05 -6.17 2.24
N VAL A 591 -19.17 -5.92 3.20
CA VAL A 591 -18.79 -4.57 3.63
C VAL A 591 -17.36 -4.32 3.22
N ALA A 592 -17.12 -3.22 2.50
CA ALA A 592 -15.80 -2.80 2.10
C ALA A 592 -15.48 -1.42 2.67
N ARG A 593 -14.35 -1.28 3.35
CA ARG A 593 -13.86 -0.01 3.91
C ARG A 593 -12.37 0.13 3.70
N ARG A 594 -11.97 1.35 3.39
CA ARG A 594 -10.55 1.70 3.44
C ARG A 594 -10.07 1.78 4.88
N THR A 595 -8.98 1.08 5.15
CA THR A 595 -8.26 1.18 6.41
C THR A 595 -6.79 1.29 6.09
N CYS A 596 -6.21 2.45 6.32
CA CYS A 596 -4.76 2.65 6.18
C CYS A 596 -4.18 2.39 4.78
N GLY A 597 -4.94 2.66 3.71
CA GLY A 597 -4.49 2.49 2.33
C GLY A 597 -4.83 1.13 1.70
N TYR A 598 -5.38 0.19 2.46
CA TYR A 598 -5.95 -1.06 1.95
C TYR A 598 -7.47 -1.08 2.03
N ILE A 599 -8.09 -1.87 1.16
CA ILE A 599 -9.52 -2.19 1.28
C ILE A 599 -9.65 -3.40 2.19
N GLY A 600 -10.26 -3.21 3.36
CA GLY A 600 -10.75 -4.30 4.19
C GLY A 600 -12.14 -4.71 3.72
N THR A 601 -12.36 -5.99 3.52
CA THR A 601 -13.66 -6.56 3.12
C THR A 601 -14.29 -7.35 4.25
N GLN A 602 -13.82 -7.17 5.46
CA GLN A 602 -14.16 -7.95 6.64
C GLN A 602 -14.43 -7.02 7.83
N PHE A 603 -14.87 -7.61 8.94
CA PHE A 603 -15.21 -6.85 10.13
C PHE A 603 -13.98 -6.62 11.02
N TRP A 604 -13.97 -5.49 11.70
CA TRP A 604 -12.81 -4.97 12.43
C TRP A 604 -13.01 -5.05 13.96
N ASN A 605 -11.92 -4.83 14.71
CA ASN A 605 -12.00 -4.67 16.16
C ASN A 605 -12.86 -3.45 16.54
N GLN A 606 -13.32 -3.39 17.80
CA GLN A 606 -14.23 -2.33 18.26
C GLN A 606 -13.64 -0.91 18.12
N GLY A 607 -12.33 -0.75 18.27
CA GLY A 607 -11.68 0.55 18.09
C GLY A 607 -11.71 1.02 16.64
N ARG A 608 -11.39 0.14 15.69
CA ARG A 608 -11.46 0.46 14.25
C ARG A 608 -12.91 0.62 13.79
N THR A 609 -13.83 -0.19 14.31
CA THR A 609 -15.26 -0.05 14.03
C THR A 609 -15.80 1.30 14.53
N GLN A 610 -15.35 1.77 15.71
CA GLN A 610 -15.69 3.09 16.20
C GLN A 610 -15.12 4.19 15.29
N GLU A 611 -13.85 4.08 14.90
CA GLU A 611 -13.22 5.06 14.00
C GLU A 611 -13.97 5.16 12.66
N ILE A 612 -14.37 4.04 12.06
CA ILE A 612 -15.16 4.01 10.81
C ILE A 612 -16.54 4.64 11.03
N LYS A 613 -17.19 4.37 12.17
CA LYS A 613 -18.48 4.96 12.54
C LYS A 613 -18.40 6.48 12.70
N ASP A 614 -17.30 6.95 13.28
CA ASP A 614 -17.08 8.36 13.60
C ASP A 614 -16.70 9.22 12.38
N ARG A 615 -16.37 8.60 11.23
CA ARG A 615 -15.95 9.32 10.03
C ARG A 615 -17.05 10.23 9.49
N VAL A 616 -16.71 11.49 9.25
CA VAL A 616 -17.58 12.45 8.55
C VAL A 616 -17.28 12.45 7.05
N LEU A 617 -18.28 12.82 6.25
CA LEU A 617 -18.11 13.00 4.81
C LEU A 617 -17.43 14.33 4.53
N HIS A 618 -16.62 14.36 3.45
CA HIS A 618 -15.87 15.55 3.02
C HIS A 618 -16.42 16.16 1.72
N LEU A 619 -17.37 15.51 1.05
CA LEU A 619 -18.10 16.02 -0.11
C LEU A 619 -19.59 15.95 0.14
#